data_16cfc9d1199651bef4ffb6559af1d69e
#
_entry.id   16cfc9d1199651bef4ffb6559af1d69e
#
_cell.length_a   1.000
_cell.length_b   1.000
_cell.length_c   1.000
_cell.angle_alpha   90.00
_cell.angle_beta   90.00
_cell.angle_gamma   90.00
#
_symmetry.space_group_name_H-M   'P 1'
#
loop_
_entity.id
_entity.type
_entity.pdbx_description
1 polymer ?
#
loop_
_entity_poly.entity_id
_entity_poly.type
_entity_poly.pdbx_seq_one_letter_code
_entity_poly.pdbx_strand_id
1 'polypeptide(L)'
;MAQGKSGLDGIWRNDSDSVRIRVAPCGGQLCGTVVQASTKAKADAAAGGTLQLVGTQLFSGFRRGDDGLWYGRVYVPDIGQEFDGTIDQVDRDTIVGKGCLFANFACKSQTWRRVAGAQK
;
A
#
# COMPACT_ATOMS: atom_id res chain seq x y z
N MET A 1 -21.99 -13.58 0.37
CA MET A 1 -21.80 -12.93 -0.30
C MET A 1 -20.58 -12.36 -0.22
N ALA A 2 -20.03 -12.11 -0.90
CA ALA A 2 -18.75 -11.57 -0.89
C ALA A 2 -18.72 -10.13 -0.68
N GLN A 3 -19.64 -9.68 0.00
CA GLN A 3 -19.71 -8.40 0.19
C GLN A 3 -18.57 -7.87 0.80
N GLY A 4 -18.05 -6.84 0.54
CA GLY A 4 -16.87 -6.23 1.08
C GLY A 4 -15.57 -6.70 0.50
N LYS A 5 -15.59 -7.70 -0.36
CA LYS A 5 -14.36 -8.09 -0.98
C LYS A 5 -14.11 -7.24 -2.18
N SER A 6 -12.95 -6.63 -2.26
CA SER A 6 -12.61 -5.69 -3.31
C SER A 6 -11.70 -6.24 -4.38
N GLY A 7 -11.17 -7.42 -4.19
CA GLY A 7 -10.12 -7.93 -5.06
C GLY A 7 -8.74 -7.52 -4.59
N LEU A 8 -8.65 -6.52 -3.71
CA LEU A 8 -7.37 -6.11 -3.16
C LEU A 8 -7.13 -6.64 -1.77
N ASP A 9 -8.16 -7.22 -1.13
CA ASP A 9 -8.03 -7.72 0.23
C ASP A 9 -6.95 -8.80 0.29
N GLY A 10 -6.14 -8.78 1.31
CA GLY A 10 -5.13 -9.82 1.53
C GLY A 10 -3.78 -9.24 1.90
N ILE A 11 -2.77 -10.10 1.85
CA ILE A 11 -1.40 -9.73 2.17
C ILE A 11 -0.63 -9.57 0.88
N TRP A 12 0.15 -8.50 0.83
CA TRP A 12 0.94 -8.17 -0.35
C TRP A 12 2.38 -7.87 0.07
N ARG A 13 3.33 -8.21 -0.78
CA ARG A 13 4.73 -7.91 -0.54
C ARG A 13 5.29 -7.04 -1.65
N ASN A 14 6.26 -6.20 -1.34
CA ASN A 14 6.96 -5.45 -2.37
C ASN A 14 7.96 -6.38 -3.09
N ASP A 15 8.60 -5.89 -4.15
CA ASP A 15 9.46 -6.76 -4.97
C ASP A 15 10.59 -7.39 -4.20
N SER A 16 11.21 -6.67 -3.28
CA SER A 16 12.31 -7.21 -2.50
C SER A 16 11.85 -8.04 -1.30
N ASP A 17 10.55 -8.10 -1.09
CA ASP A 17 9.95 -8.75 0.09
C ASP A 17 10.49 -8.17 1.39
N SER A 18 10.83 -6.90 1.37
CA SER A 18 11.31 -6.22 2.57
C SER A 18 10.16 -5.67 3.40
N VAL A 19 8.97 -5.51 2.80
CA VAL A 19 7.77 -5.01 3.47
C VAL A 19 6.56 -5.81 3.01
N ARG A 20 5.73 -6.21 3.98
CA ARG A 20 4.44 -6.84 3.67
C ARG A 20 3.33 -6.00 4.30
N ILE A 21 2.25 -5.84 3.56
CA ILE A 21 1.09 -5.08 4.04
C ILE A 21 -0.14 -5.94 3.98
N ARG A 22 -1.10 -5.61 4.84
CA ARG A 22 -2.43 -6.19 4.77
C ARG A 22 -3.35 -5.13 4.22
N VAL A 23 -4.02 -5.42 3.12
CA VAL A 23 -5.04 -4.54 2.56
C VAL A 23 -6.40 -5.07 2.99
N ALA A 24 -7.19 -4.20 3.58
CA ALA A 24 -8.49 -4.58 4.12
C ALA A 24 -9.41 -3.36 4.19
N PRO A 25 -10.72 -3.58 4.27
CA PRO A 25 -11.65 -2.47 4.42
C PRO A 25 -11.42 -1.72 5.73
N CYS A 26 -11.54 -0.42 5.68
CA CYS A 26 -11.46 0.42 6.86
C CYS A 26 -12.43 1.59 6.67
N GLY A 27 -13.60 1.50 7.31
CA GLY A 27 -14.57 2.59 7.26
C GLY A 27 -15.14 2.87 5.89
N GLY A 28 -15.42 1.85 5.10
CA GLY A 28 -15.98 2.03 3.77
C GLY A 28 -14.96 2.30 2.68
N GLN A 29 -13.69 2.34 3.05
CA GLN A 29 -12.59 2.56 2.12
C GLN A 29 -11.60 1.42 2.31
N LEU A 30 -10.48 1.44 1.62
CA LEU A 30 -9.44 0.44 1.82
C LEU A 30 -8.21 1.07 2.44
N CYS A 31 -7.57 0.33 3.32
CA CYS A 31 -6.32 0.72 3.94
C CYS A 31 -5.32 -0.41 3.78
N GLY A 32 -4.05 -0.06 3.70
CA GLY A 32 -2.96 -1.04 3.67
C GLY A 32 -2.00 -0.75 4.81
N THR A 33 -1.86 -1.71 5.72
CA THR A 33 -1.07 -1.52 6.93
C THR A 33 0.11 -2.49 6.93
N VAL A 34 1.28 -2.00 7.30
CA VAL A 34 2.48 -2.83 7.36
C VAL A 34 2.31 -3.88 8.46
N VAL A 35 2.47 -5.15 8.09
CA VAL A 35 2.37 -6.26 9.04
C VAL A 35 3.72 -6.94 9.26
N GLN A 36 4.68 -6.73 8.34
CA GLN A 36 6.00 -7.34 8.46
C GLN A 36 6.99 -6.48 7.69
N ALA A 37 8.18 -6.32 8.23
CA ALA A 37 9.23 -5.55 7.56
C ALA A 37 10.60 -6.09 7.95
N SER A 38 11.55 -6.01 7.02
CA SER A 38 12.91 -6.43 7.28
C SER A 38 13.61 -5.43 8.21
N THR A 39 14.72 -5.85 8.78
CA THR A 39 15.51 -4.97 9.64
C THR A 39 15.96 -3.72 8.88
N LYS A 40 16.37 -3.90 7.62
CA LYS A 40 16.79 -2.76 6.81
C LYS A 40 15.64 -1.81 6.52
N ALA A 41 14.47 -2.35 6.19
CA ALA A 41 13.31 -1.50 5.93
C ALA A 41 12.93 -0.69 7.17
N LYS A 42 12.99 -1.30 8.34
CA LYS A 42 12.72 -0.61 9.59
C LYS A 42 13.72 0.50 9.86
N ALA A 43 15.00 0.23 9.59
CA ALA A 43 16.05 1.23 9.80
C ALA A 43 15.91 2.40 8.84
N ASP A 44 15.61 2.13 7.58
CA ASP A 44 15.42 3.17 6.58
C ASP A 44 14.21 4.04 6.94
N ALA A 45 13.13 3.42 7.39
CA ALA A 45 11.94 4.15 7.80
C ALA A 45 12.23 5.01 9.03
N ALA A 46 12.95 4.48 10.00
CA ALA A 46 13.31 5.23 11.20
C ALA A 46 14.16 6.44 10.87
N ALA A 47 15.10 6.29 9.95
CA ALA A 47 15.94 7.40 9.51
C ALA A 47 15.11 8.49 8.84
N GLY A 48 13.99 8.14 8.24
CA GLY A 48 13.10 9.09 7.59
C GLY A 48 11.98 9.62 8.50
N GLY A 49 12.00 9.24 9.76
CA GLY A 49 11.01 9.75 10.71
C GLY A 49 9.92 8.77 11.11
N THR A 50 9.90 7.56 10.55
CA THR A 50 8.88 6.57 10.89
C THR A 50 9.50 5.55 11.85
N LEU A 51 9.31 5.79 13.14
CA LEU A 51 9.95 4.97 14.17
C LEU A 51 9.31 3.61 14.35
N GLN A 52 8.03 3.47 13.98
CA GLN A 52 7.31 2.22 14.15
C GLN A 52 6.72 1.82 12.81
N LEU A 53 7.53 1.21 11.96
CA LEU A 53 7.08 0.87 10.61
C LEU A 53 5.97 -0.17 10.62
N VAL A 54 6.11 -1.26 11.38
CA VAL A 54 5.05 -2.26 11.48
C VAL A 54 3.87 -1.62 12.20
N GLY A 55 2.70 -1.68 11.62
CA GLY A 55 1.51 -1.01 12.12
C GLY A 55 1.20 0.31 11.43
N THR A 56 2.13 0.80 10.60
CA THR A 56 1.92 2.05 9.88
C THR A 56 1.05 1.79 8.66
N GLN A 57 0.09 2.68 8.41
CA GLN A 57 -0.71 2.59 7.19
C GLN A 57 0.05 3.24 6.05
N LEU A 58 0.39 2.46 5.04
CA LEU A 58 1.01 2.99 3.83
C LEU A 58 -0.04 3.47 2.84
N PHE A 59 -1.19 2.80 2.82
CA PHE A 59 -2.31 3.20 1.96
C PHE A 59 -3.49 3.53 2.86
N SER A 60 -4.13 4.65 2.63
CA SER A 60 -5.30 5.04 3.42
C SER A 60 -6.34 5.71 2.55
N GLY A 61 -7.60 5.50 2.91
CA GLY A 61 -8.70 6.18 2.25
C GLY A 61 -8.90 5.84 0.79
N PHE A 62 -8.51 4.64 0.36
CA PHE A 62 -8.61 4.31 -1.04
C PHE A 62 -10.03 3.95 -1.45
N ARG A 63 -10.49 4.56 -2.54
CA ARG A 63 -11.81 4.31 -3.11
C ARG A 63 -11.64 4.04 -4.57
N ARG A 64 -12.51 3.15 -5.10
CA ARG A 64 -12.43 2.81 -6.50
C ARG A 64 -13.05 3.92 -7.36
N GLY A 65 -12.32 4.37 -8.38
CA GLY A 65 -12.81 5.36 -9.31
C GLY A 65 -13.56 4.71 -10.48
N ASP A 66 -14.20 5.54 -11.29
CA ASP A 66 -14.94 5.06 -12.44
C ASP A 66 -14.04 4.46 -13.50
N ASP A 67 -12.78 4.82 -13.49
CA ASP A 67 -11.80 4.29 -14.45
C ASP A 67 -11.20 2.97 -14.00
N GLY A 68 -11.64 2.43 -12.87
CA GLY A 68 -11.12 1.18 -12.34
C GLY A 68 -9.89 1.30 -11.47
N LEU A 69 -9.30 2.48 -11.38
CA LEU A 69 -8.19 2.70 -10.48
C LEU A 69 -8.71 3.02 -9.09
N TRP A 70 -7.89 2.79 -8.09
CA TRP A 70 -8.21 3.17 -6.73
C TRP A 70 -7.46 4.45 -6.41
N TYR A 71 -8.11 5.40 -5.73
CA TYR A 71 -7.55 6.70 -5.40
C TYR A 71 -7.56 6.92 -3.90
N GLY A 72 -6.45 7.36 -3.35
CA GLY A 72 -6.32 7.62 -1.93
C GLY A 72 -5.01 8.29 -1.59
N ARG A 73 -4.50 8.01 -0.38
CA ARG A 73 -3.27 8.61 0.10
C ARG A 73 -2.22 7.54 0.31
N VAL A 74 -0.99 7.86 -0.06
CA VAL A 74 0.16 6.97 0.09
C VAL A 74 1.14 7.62 1.06
N TYR A 75 1.53 6.90 2.10
CA TYR A 75 2.53 7.36 3.04
C TYR A 75 3.85 6.71 2.69
N VAL A 76 4.91 7.50 2.58
CA VAL A 76 6.25 7.01 2.26
C VAL A 76 7.08 7.07 3.54
N PRO A 77 7.32 5.92 4.19
CA PRO A 77 7.96 5.91 5.52
C PRO A 77 9.37 6.47 5.53
N ASP A 78 10.11 6.25 4.46
CA ASP A 78 11.52 6.62 4.40
C ASP A 78 11.73 8.14 4.39
N ILE A 79 10.69 8.90 4.11
CA ILE A 79 10.77 10.35 4.16
C ILE A 79 9.67 10.96 5.04
N GLY A 80 8.82 10.11 5.64
CA GLY A 80 7.80 10.58 6.57
C GLY A 80 6.77 11.49 5.95
N GLN A 81 6.41 11.28 4.67
CA GLN A 81 5.51 12.17 3.96
C GLN A 81 4.37 11.40 3.30
N GLU A 82 3.23 12.08 3.15
CA GLU A 82 2.05 11.49 2.56
C GLU A 82 1.73 12.20 1.26
N PHE A 83 1.30 11.46 0.25
CA PHE A 83 0.99 11.99 -1.06
C PHE A 83 -0.32 11.43 -1.58
N ASP A 84 -0.92 12.13 -2.54
CA ASP A 84 -2.04 11.57 -3.27
C ASP A 84 -1.50 10.41 -4.10
N GLY A 85 -2.27 9.36 -4.19
CA GLY A 85 -1.82 8.19 -4.90
C GLY A 85 -2.92 7.37 -5.51
N THR A 86 -2.50 6.38 -6.31
CA THR A 86 -3.41 5.45 -6.95
C THR A 86 -2.92 4.04 -6.74
N ILE A 87 -3.84 3.09 -6.83
CA ILE A 87 -3.52 1.67 -6.90
C ILE A 87 -4.16 1.14 -8.16
N ASP A 88 -3.36 0.47 -8.98
CA ASP A 88 -3.83 -0.16 -10.21
C ASP A 88 -3.68 -1.67 -10.02
N GLN A 89 -4.78 -2.40 -10.12
CA GLN A 89 -4.71 -3.86 -10.06
C GLN A 89 -4.45 -4.38 -11.46
N VAL A 90 -3.20 -4.73 -11.72
CA VAL A 90 -2.77 -5.17 -13.03
C VAL A 90 -3.32 -6.56 -13.33
N ASP A 91 -3.29 -7.44 -12.33
CA ASP A 91 -3.92 -8.74 -12.42
C ASP A 91 -4.30 -9.17 -11.01
N ARG A 92 -4.81 -10.37 -10.87
CA ARG A 92 -5.30 -10.85 -9.60
C ARG A 92 -4.29 -10.77 -8.49
N ASP A 93 -3.02 -10.99 -8.79
CA ASP A 93 -1.97 -11.09 -7.79
C ASP A 93 -0.94 -9.98 -7.86
N THR A 94 -1.20 -8.93 -8.64
CA THR A 94 -0.24 -7.84 -8.83
C THR A 94 -0.94 -6.50 -8.79
N ILE A 95 -0.46 -5.61 -7.93
CA ILE A 95 -0.93 -4.24 -7.90
C ILE A 95 0.25 -3.29 -8.00
N VAL A 96 0.01 -2.10 -8.55
CA VAL A 96 1.00 -1.04 -8.63
C VAL A 96 0.47 0.15 -7.86
N GLY A 97 1.19 0.53 -6.82
CA GLY A 97 0.89 1.73 -6.05
C GLY A 97 1.73 2.87 -6.59
N LYS A 98 1.12 4.03 -6.78
CA LYS A 98 1.81 5.17 -7.32
C LYS A 98 1.47 6.41 -6.50
N GLY A 99 2.48 7.17 -6.13
CA GLY A 99 2.31 8.44 -5.43
C GLY A 99 3.06 9.53 -6.15
N CYS A 100 2.49 10.72 -6.19
CA CYS A 100 3.09 11.85 -6.89
C CYS A 100 3.21 13.06 -5.98
N LEU A 101 4.33 13.77 -6.08
CA LEU A 101 4.55 14.96 -5.28
C LEU A 101 3.67 16.12 -5.71
N PHE A 102 3.60 16.38 -7.02
CA PHE A 102 2.84 17.49 -7.53
C PHE A 102 2.01 17.00 -8.69
N ALA A 103 0.74 16.78 -8.49
CA ALA A 103 -0.14 16.33 -9.57
C ALA A 103 0.53 15.16 -10.29
N ASN A 104 0.94 15.31 -11.52
CA ASN A 104 1.57 14.22 -12.26
C ASN A 104 3.07 14.38 -12.32
N PHE A 105 3.65 15.16 -11.42
CA PHE A 105 5.06 15.44 -11.46
C PHE A 105 5.78 14.75 -10.31
N ALA A 106 6.96 14.22 -10.57
CA ALA A 106 7.79 13.54 -9.56
C ALA A 106 7.04 12.37 -8.92
N CYS A 107 6.53 11.48 -9.76
CA CYS A 107 5.81 10.31 -9.29
C CYS A 107 6.74 9.15 -9.04
N LYS A 108 6.39 8.33 -8.05
CA LYS A 108 7.08 7.08 -7.79
C LYS A 108 6.05 5.98 -7.75
N SER A 109 6.41 4.81 -8.27
CA SER A 109 5.52 3.67 -8.23
C SER A 109 6.24 2.47 -7.63
N GLN A 110 5.45 1.56 -7.08
CA GLN A 110 5.96 0.34 -6.49
C GLN A 110 5.01 -0.78 -6.79
N THR A 111 5.55 -1.92 -7.19
CA THR A 111 4.76 -3.11 -7.48
C THR A 111 4.66 -3.97 -6.23
N TRP A 112 3.46 -4.46 -5.96
CA TRP A 112 3.20 -5.35 -4.84
C TRP A 112 2.60 -6.63 -5.38
N ARG A 113 3.01 -7.75 -4.81
CA ARG A 113 2.53 -9.06 -5.24
C ARG A 113 1.83 -9.75 -4.10
N ARG A 114 0.76 -10.45 -4.43
CA ARG A 114 -0.05 -11.13 -3.42
C ARG A 114 0.73 -12.30 -2.82
N VAL A 115 0.67 -12.41 -1.52
CA VAL A 115 1.32 -13.51 -0.82
C VAL A 115 0.31 -14.64 -0.72
N ALA A 116 0.61 -15.75 -1.38
CA ALA A 116 -0.29 -16.89 -1.43
C ALA A 116 -0.48 -17.50 -0.05
N GLY A 117 -1.72 -17.87 0.26
CA GLY A 117 -2.00 -18.56 1.50
C GLY A 117 -1.97 -17.70 2.75
N ALA A 118 -1.82 -16.40 2.61
CA ALA A 118 -1.66 -15.53 3.77
C ALA A 118 -2.86 -14.66 4.06
N GLN A 119 -3.97 -14.87 3.40
CA GLN A 119 -5.08 -14.01 3.65
C GLN A 119 -5.97 -14.50 4.72
N LYS A 120 -5.60 -15.46 5.45
CA LYS A 120 -6.48 -15.87 6.48
C LYS A 120 -6.32 -15.12 7.70
#